data_629b7281adac74596b3db4aaa70d9956
#
_entry.id   629b7281adac74596b3db4aaa70d9956
#
_cell.length_a   1.000
_cell.length_b   1.000
_cell.length_c   1.000
_cell.angle_alpha   90.00
_cell.angle_beta   90.00
_cell.angle_gamma   90.00
#
_symmetry.space_group_name_H-M   'P 1'
#
loop_
_entity.id
_entity.type
_entity.pdbx_description
1 polymer ?
#
loop_
_entity_poly.entity_id
_entity_poly.type
_entity_poly.pdbx_seq_one_letter_code
_entity_poly.pdbx_strand_id
1 'polypeptide(L)'
;MAVKRYDIPYYLDVFNIPGFLKDPVLIFGFQDCLYGRKISMRSRIKERTKLWTEMRLRRKRGWIKSRPVTAIPEEFQEKSLSDILKNFGLRDVRTMDYFDKRADIVRDMNLAIDELLKGVFSTVIDIGSLEHVFDTKQCLWNLFRLLKVHGYLFLYTPCNGYFNHGFHTFSPECIIRAVEMNGFEVKYLKYSTRDGFELEHPNIVSDAILWLAAEKKEEKENFVIPQQGCWADIYKRQV
;
A
#
# COMPACT_ATOMS: atom_id res chain seq x y z
N MET A 1 -8.43 -5.02 -2.18
CA MET A 1 -8.42 -5.24 -0.69
C MET A 1 -9.41 -4.27 -0.04
N ALA A 2 -9.50 -4.21 1.28
CA ALA A 2 -10.40 -3.31 1.97
C ALA A 2 -9.75 -2.85 3.28
N VAL A 3 -10.13 -1.67 3.77
CA VAL A 3 -9.65 -1.13 5.06
C VAL A 3 -10.15 -2.01 6.20
N LYS A 4 -9.24 -2.52 7.02
CA LYS A 4 -9.56 -3.39 8.15
C LYS A 4 -9.21 -2.69 9.47
N ARG A 5 -9.89 -3.09 10.55
CA ARG A 5 -9.63 -2.56 11.89
C ARG A 5 -8.14 -2.63 12.30
N TYR A 6 -7.46 -3.72 11.95
CA TYR A 6 -6.06 -3.94 12.31
C TYR A 6 -5.08 -3.04 11.55
N ASP A 7 -5.53 -2.46 10.44
CA ASP A 7 -4.73 -1.61 9.57
C ASP A 7 -4.71 -0.15 10.05
N ILE A 8 -5.67 0.26 10.89
CA ILE A 8 -5.84 1.65 11.38
C ILE A 8 -4.55 2.27 11.93
N PRO A 9 -3.74 1.60 12.79
CA PRO A 9 -2.51 2.19 13.30
C PRO A 9 -1.51 2.59 12.20
N TYR A 10 -1.47 1.84 11.10
CA TYR A 10 -0.58 2.12 9.96
C TYR A 10 -1.10 3.31 9.13
N TYR A 11 -2.43 3.39 8.93
CA TYR A 11 -3.03 4.56 8.30
C TYR A 11 -2.77 5.83 9.11
N LEU A 12 -2.94 5.78 10.43
CA LEU A 12 -2.65 6.92 11.31
C LEU A 12 -1.19 7.35 11.24
N ASP A 13 -0.25 6.41 11.23
CA ASP A 13 1.17 6.73 11.04
C ASP A 13 1.39 7.50 9.74
N VAL A 14 0.81 7.03 8.64
CA VAL A 14 0.98 7.63 7.31
C VAL A 14 0.24 8.96 7.21
N PHE A 15 -1.00 9.04 7.71
CA PHE A 15 -1.82 10.26 7.67
C PHE A 15 -1.22 11.40 8.50
N ASN A 16 -0.41 11.06 9.53
CA ASN A 16 0.31 12.04 10.34
C ASN A 16 1.65 12.51 9.71
N ILE A 17 2.06 11.97 8.56
CA ILE A 17 3.23 12.50 7.84
C ILE A 17 2.90 13.93 7.38
N PRO A 18 3.74 14.93 7.72
CA PRO A 18 3.48 16.32 7.32
C PRO A 18 3.31 16.46 5.81
N GLY A 19 2.18 17.01 5.38
CA GLY A 19 1.86 17.23 3.97
C GLY A 19 1.31 16.03 3.21
N PHE A 20 1.15 14.86 3.86
CA PHE A 20 0.59 13.66 3.23
C PHE A 20 -0.88 13.85 2.85
N LEU A 21 -1.72 14.24 3.81
CA LEU A 21 -3.14 14.52 3.56
C LEU A 21 -3.31 15.92 2.96
N LYS A 22 -3.37 15.98 1.62
CA LYS A 22 -3.55 17.23 0.88
C LYS A 22 -4.35 17.01 -0.40
N ASP A 23 -5.36 17.86 -0.61
CA ASP A 23 -6.18 17.86 -1.83
C ASP A 23 -5.37 18.24 -3.09
N PRO A 24 -5.75 17.69 -4.23
CA PRO A 24 -6.69 16.60 -4.45
C PRO A 24 -6.06 15.23 -4.17
N VAL A 25 -6.88 14.28 -3.72
CA VAL A 25 -6.48 12.89 -3.41
C VAL A 25 -7.10 11.94 -4.43
N LEU A 26 -6.30 10.96 -4.89
CA LEU A 26 -6.78 9.83 -5.66
C LEU A 26 -6.63 8.54 -4.86
N ILE A 27 -7.69 7.75 -4.79
CA ILE A 27 -7.67 6.37 -4.29
C ILE A 27 -7.70 5.44 -5.51
N PHE A 28 -6.66 4.62 -5.68
CA PHE A 28 -6.63 3.58 -6.70
C PHE A 28 -7.29 2.31 -6.18
N GLY A 29 -8.35 1.87 -6.86
CA GLY A 29 -9.29 0.87 -6.41
C GLY A 29 -10.34 1.45 -5.46
N PHE A 30 -11.62 1.09 -5.66
CA PHE A 30 -12.68 1.48 -4.72
C PHE A 30 -12.55 0.67 -3.42
N GLN A 31 -12.33 1.33 -2.29
CA GLN A 31 -11.99 0.68 -1.02
C GLN A 31 -13.13 0.77 -0.02
N ASP A 32 -13.80 -0.37 0.22
CA ASP A 32 -14.79 -0.52 1.30
C ASP A 32 -14.11 -0.73 2.66
N CYS A 33 -14.79 -0.35 3.75
CA CYS A 33 -14.34 -0.61 5.12
C CYS A 33 -15.01 -1.87 5.68
N LEU A 34 -14.21 -2.80 6.20
CA LEU A 34 -14.66 -4.10 6.70
C LEU A 34 -14.54 -4.24 8.22
N TYR A 35 -15.03 -3.27 8.99
CA TYR A 35 -14.91 -3.30 10.45
C TYR A 35 -15.87 -4.28 11.15
N GLY A 36 -17.00 -4.63 10.54
CA GLY A 36 -18.10 -5.40 11.16
C GLY A 36 -18.39 -6.77 10.57
N ARG A 37 -17.72 -7.23 9.53
CA ARG A 37 -17.99 -8.57 8.97
C ARG A 37 -17.52 -9.66 9.93
N LYS A 38 -18.46 -10.35 10.55
CA LYS A 38 -18.21 -11.61 11.28
C LYS A 38 -17.68 -12.65 10.28
N ILE A 39 -16.37 -12.79 10.20
CA ILE A 39 -15.78 -13.89 9.45
C ILE A 39 -16.07 -15.18 10.23
N SER A 40 -16.70 -16.15 9.55
CA SER A 40 -17.09 -17.45 10.14
C SER A 40 -15.96 -18.07 10.95
N MET A 41 -16.24 -18.39 12.21
CA MET A 41 -15.28 -18.90 13.19
C MET A 41 -14.73 -20.31 12.85
N ARG A 42 -15.41 -21.08 12.00
CA ARG A 42 -15.09 -22.51 11.78
C ARG A 42 -13.84 -22.77 10.93
N SER A 43 -13.48 -21.90 10.00
CA SER A 43 -12.24 -22.06 9.19
C SER A 43 -10.97 -21.63 9.92
N ARG A 44 -11.09 -20.86 11.00
CA ARG A 44 -9.96 -20.24 11.73
C ARG A 44 -9.29 -21.13 12.78
N ILE A 45 -9.93 -22.19 13.28
CA ILE A 45 -9.48 -22.89 14.48
C ILE A 45 -8.30 -23.86 14.22
N LYS A 46 -8.27 -24.55 13.08
CA LYS A 46 -7.21 -25.55 12.78
C LYS A 46 -5.87 -24.95 12.35
N GLU A 47 -5.88 -23.85 11.61
CA GLU A 47 -4.64 -23.14 11.23
C GLU A 47 -4.07 -22.28 12.37
N ARG A 48 -4.93 -21.81 13.26
CA ARG A 48 -4.56 -20.92 14.37
C ARG A 48 -3.63 -21.55 15.41
N THR A 49 -3.73 -22.82 15.71
CA THR A 49 -2.94 -23.42 16.82
C THR A 49 -1.46 -23.53 16.48
N LYS A 50 -1.10 -23.95 15.26
CA LYS A 50 0.31 -24.05 14.82
C LYS A 50 0.91 -22.65 14.63
N LEU A 51 0.17 -21.78 13.98
CA LEU A 51 0.55 -20.36 13.76
C LEU A 51 0.71 -19.62 15.11
N TRP A 52 -0.15 -19.89 16.09
CA TRP A 52 -0.13 -19.25 17.42
C TRP A 52 1.14 -19.58 18.21
N THR A 53 1.59 -20.82 18.16
CA THR A 53 2.80 -21.28 18.87
C THR A 53 4.06 -20.66 18.21
N GLU A 54 4.12 -20.65 16.90
CA GLU A 54 5.21 -19.99 16.16
C GLU A 54 5.22 -18.47 16.38
N MET A 55 4.07 -17.81 16.32
CA MET A 55 3.94 -16.39 16.58
C MET A 55 4.33 -16.03 18.02
N ARG A 56 4.00 -16.87 19.01
CA ARG A 56 4.37 -16.66 20.40
C ARG A 56 5.89 -16.71 20.63
N LEU A 57 6.59 -17.62 19.95
CA LEU A 57 8.05 -17.71 20.01
C LEU A 57 8.70 -16.50 19.32
N ARG A 58 8.20 -16.09 18.15
CA ARG A 58 8.69 -14.93 17.39
C ARG A 58 8.42 -13.61 18.12
N ARG A 59 7.30 -13.50 18.81
CA ARG A 59 6.96 -12.36 19.68
C ARG A 59 7.91 -12.24 20.87
N LYS A 60 8.33 -13.37 21.49
CA LYS A 60 9.35 -13.37 22.54
C LYS A 60 10.72 -12.90 22.07
N ARG A 61 11.04 -13.05 20.78
CA ARG A 61 12.28 -12.56 20.14
C ARG A 61 12.20 -11.11 19.66
N GLY A 62 11.06 -10.43 19.84
CA GLY A 62 10.86 -9.05 19.38
C GLY A 62 10.59 -8.89 17.87
N TRP A 63 10.58 -9.96 17.09
CA TRP A 63 10.41 -9.93 15.63
C TRP A 63 8.99 -9.59 15.18
N ILE A 64 8.02 -9.73 16.08
CA ILE A 64 6.60 -9.43 15.84
C ILE A 64 6.10 -8.55 16.97
N LYS A 65 5.59 -7.38 16.63
CA LYS A 65 5.02 -6.43 17.59
C LYS A 65 3.51 -6.34 17.39
N SER A 66 2.78 -6.31 18.50
CA SER A 66 1.35 -6.06 18.49
C SER A 66 1.10 -4.55 18.39
N ARG A 67 0.20 -4.17 17.50
CA ARG A 67 -0.35 -2.80 17.43
C ARG A 67 -1.85 -2.89 17.74
N PRO A 68 -2.25 -2.97 19.03
CA PRO A 68 -3.65 -3.15 19.39
C PRO A 68 -4.46 -1.90 19.04
N VAL A 69 -5.62 -2.13 18.45
CA VAL A 69 -6.66 -1.11 18.29
C VAL A 69 -7.75 -1.40 19.31
N THR A 70 -7.81 -0.62 20.38
CA THR A 70 -8.80 -0.78 21.46
C THR A 70 -10.17 -0.25 21.04
N ALA A 71 -10.19 0.87 20.32
CA ALA A 71 -11.39 1.47 19.73
C ALA A 71 -11.11 1.86 18.28
N ILE A 72 -12.15 1.91 17.46
CA ILE A 72 -12.07 2.49 16.11
C ILE A 72 -12.25 4.01 16.29
N PRO A 73 -11.27 4.85 15.90
CA PRO A 73 -11.42 6.31 15.94
C PRO A 73 -12.67 6.76 15.17
N GLU A 74 -13.26 7.87 15.57
CA GLU A 74 -14.49 8.37 14.98
C GLU A 74 -14.36 8.60 13.47
N GLU A 75 -13.23 9.13 13.03
CA GLU A 75 -12.92 9.40 11.63
C GLU A 75 -12.93 8.12 10.77
N PHE A 76 -12.65 6.96 11.38
CA PHE A 76 -12.66 5.65 10.71
C PHE A 76 -14.01 4.92 10.79
N GLN A 77 -15.07 5.52 11.39
CA GLN A 77 -16.38 4.90 11.49
C GLN A 77 -17.23 5.08 10.23
N GLU A 78 -16.61 4.83 9.07
CA GLU A 78 -17.21 5.02 7.75
C GLU A 78 -17.24 3.72 6.93
N LYS A 79 -17.97 3.77 5.81
CA LYS A 79 -18.15 2.63 4.91
C LYS A 79 -17.08 2.53 3.83
N SER A 80 -16.44 3.64 3.50
CA SER A 80 -15.39 3.70 2.49
C SER A 80 -14.19 4.51 2.94
N LEU A 81 -13.04 4.27 2.32
CA LEU A 81 -11.84 5.09 2.54
C LEU A 81 -12.06 6.54 2.10
N SER A 82 -12.82 6.77 1.04
CA SER A 82 -13.15 8.11 0.57
C SER A 82 -13.86 8.92 1.67
N ASP A 83 -14.80 8.32 2.38
CA ASP A 83 -15.53 9.00 3.46
C ASP A 83 -14.62 9.21 4.67
N ILE A 84 -13.75 8.26 5.00
CA ILE A 84 -12.72 8.44 6.04
C ILE A 84 -11.87 9.67 5.74
N LEU A 85 -11.34 9.79 4.52
CA LEU A 85 -10.49 10.91 4.14
C LEU A 85 -11.21 12.26 4.21
N LYS A 86 -12.52 12.30 3.90
CA LYS A 86 -13.34 13.51 4.09
C LYS A 86 -13.47 13.89 5.57
N ASN A 87 -13.55 12.92 6.48
CA ASN A 87 -13.54 13.18 7.93
C ASN A 87 -12.21 13.77 8.42
N PHE A 88 -11.10 13.47 7.72
CA PHE A 88 -9.82 14.16 7.93
C PHE A 88 -9.74 15.55 7.28
N GLY A 89 -10.84 16.08 6.75
CA GLY A 89 -10.96 17.44 6.22
C GLY A 89 -10.65 17.59 4.73
N LEU A 90 -10.44 16.49 4.00
CA LEU A 90 -10.20 16.54 2.56
C LEU A 90 -11.52 16.79 1.80
N ARG A 91 -11.46 17.62 0.74
CA ARG A 91 -12.64 18.07 -0.03
C ARG A 91 -12.68 17.48 -1.45
N ASP A 92 -11.54 17.22 -2.05
CA ASP A 92 -11.41 16.64 -3.40
C ASP A 92 -10.78 15.25 -3.28
N VAL A 93 -11.61 14.26 -2.97
CA VAL A 93 -11.21 12.85 -2.89
C VAL A 93 -11.89 12.11 -4.02
N ARG A 94 -11.10 11.60 -4.96
CA ARG A 94 -11.57 10.86 -6.14
C ARG A 94 -11.10 9.41 -6.06
N THR A 95 -11.88 8.52 -6.67
CA THR A 95 -11.60 7.10 -6.78
C THR A 95 -11.37 6.71 -8.24
N MET A 96 -10.43 5.80 -8.49
CA MET A 96 -10.19 5.24 -9.82
C MET A 96 -10.24 3.72 -9.75
N ASP A 97 -11.08 3.10 -10.57
CA ASP A 97 -11.21 1.65 -10.64
C ASP A 97 -11.52 1.23 -12.08
N TYR A 98 -11.22 -0.02 -12.43
CA TYR A 98 -11.57 -0.57 -13.74
C TYR A 98 -12.96 -1.24 -13.74
N PHE A 99 -13.31 -1.92 -12.66
CA PHE A 99 -14.51 -2.75 -12.56
C PHE A 99 -15.63 -2.13 -11.73
N ASP A 100 -15.27 -1.37 -10.68
CA ASP A 100 -16.26 -0.80 -9.78
C ASP A 100 -16.85 0.49 -10.37
N LYS A 101 -18.13 0.41 -10.73
CA LYS A 101 -18.88 1.53 -11.33
C LYS A 101 -19.14 2.71 -10.36
N ARG A 102 -18.85 2.54 -9.07
CA ARG A 102 -18.95 3.61 -8.06
C ARG A 102 -17.75 4.55 -8.14
N ALA A 103 -16.67 4.15 -8.82
CA ALA A 103 -15.49 4.97 -8.97
C ALA A 103 -15.75 6.22 -9.82
N ASP A 104 -15.13 7.34 -9.43
CA ASP A 104 -15.24 8.62 -10.14
C ASP A 104 -14.56 8.57 -11.51
N ILE A 105 -13.51 7.76 -11.64
CA ILE A 105 -12.72 7.57 -12.86
C ILE A 105 -12.67 6.08 -13.18
N VAL A 106 -13.23 5.69 -14.32
CA VAL A 106 -13.12 4.30 -14.80
C VAL A 106 -11.93 4.20 -15.75
N ARG A 107 -10.89 3.45 -15.37
CA ARG A 107 -9.66 3.34 -16.16
C ARG A 107 -8.98 1.99 -15.99
N ASP A 108 -8.50 1.44 -17.12
CA ASP A 108 -7.57 0.31 -17.12
C ASP A 108 -6.14 0.81 -16.91
N MET A 109 -5.54 0.43 -15.80
CA MET A 109 -4.18 0.84 -15.44
C MET A 109 -3.08 0.04 -16.15
N ASN A 110 -3.43 -0.97 -16.96
CA ASN A 110 -2.51 -1.56 -17.94
C ASN A 110 -2.21 -0.61 -19.11
N LEU A 111 -3.05 0.41 -19.32
CA LEU A 111 -2.89 1.41 -20.38
C LEU A 111 -2.40 2.74 -19.80
N ALA A 112 -1.70 3.53 -20.65
CA ALA A 112 -1.24 4.85 -20.23
C ALA A 112 -2.41 5.76 -19.81
N ILE A 113 -2.23 6.54 -18.74
CA ILE A 113 -3.22 7.54 -18.31
C ILE A 113 -3.33 8.69 -19.31
N ASP A 114 -4.46 9.39 -19.26
CA ASP A 114 -4.65 10.62 -20.03
C ASP A 114 -3.68 11.71 -19.57
N GLU A 115 -3.13 12.48 -20.50
CA GLU A 115 -2.24 13.60 -20.19
C GLU A 115 -2.92 14.66 -19.29
N LEU A 116 -4.25 14.79 -19.37
CA LEU A 116 -5.04 15.68 -18.51
C LEU A 116 -5.02 15.30 -17.01
N LEU A 117 -4.66 14.07 -16.70
CA LEU A 117 -4.54 13.58 -15.32
C LEU A 117 -3.11 13.70 -14.78
N LYS A 118 -2.14 14.02 -15.62
CA LYS A 118 -0.74 14.14 -15.21
C LYS A 118 -0.55 15.30 -14.23
N GLY A 119 0.05 15.01 -13.09
CA GLY A 119 0.35 15.98 -12.04
C GLY A 119 -0.89 16.64 -11.43
N VAL A 120 -2.04 15.96 -11.43
CA VAL A 120 -3.28 16.50 -10.87
C VAL A 120 -3.33 16.31 -9.36
N PHE A 121 -2.88 15.16 -8.85
CA PHE A 121 -3.10 14.77 -7.46
C PHE A 121 -1.94 15.15 -6.55
N SER A 122 -2.26 15.60 -5.35
CA SER A 122 -1.28 15.82 -4.28
C SER A 122 -0.99 14.55 -3.50
N THR A 123 -1.95 13.62 -3.46
CA THR A 123 -1.80 12.31 -2.82
C THR A 123 -2.44 11.23 -3.70
N VAL A 124 -1.74 10.12 -3.88
CA VAL A 124 -2.26 8.91 -4.53
C VAL A 124 -2.12 7.75 -3.55
N ILE A 125 -3.21 7.05 -3.32
CA ILE A 125 -3.33 5.96 -2.35
C ILE A 125 -3.71 4.69 -3.08
N ASP A 126 -2.85 3.67 -3.03
CA ASP A 126 -3.15 2.30 -3.46
C ASP A 126 -3.21 1.36 -2.25
N ILE A 127 -4.34 0.68 -2.10
CA ILE A 127 -4.57 -0.30 -1.03
C ILE A 127 -4.88 -1.65 -1.68
N GLY A 128 -3.85 -2.26 -2.23
CA GLY A 128 -3.95 -3.59 -2.80
C GLY A 128 -4.73 -3.66 -4.10
N SER A 129 -4.45 -2.74 -5.01
CA SER A 129 -4.94 -2.78 -6.39
C SER A 129 -3.82 -3.08 -7.38
N LEU A 130 -2.60 -2.60 -7.10
CA LEU A 130 -1.42 -2.78 -7.94
C LEU A 130 -1.13 -4.24 -8.27
N GLU A 131 -1.26 -5.15 -7.31
CA GLU A 131 -1.00 -6.59 -7.52
C GLU A 131 -1.97 -7.28 -8.46
N HIS A 132 -3.11 -6.63 -8.76
CA HIS A 132 -4.13 -7.12 -9.69
C HIS A 132 -3.97 -6.58 -11.11
N VAL A 133 -3.03 -5.67 -11.35
CA VAL A 133 -2.73 -5.14 -12.69
C VAL A 133 -1.59 -5.93 -13.30
N PHE A 134 -1.79 -6.46 -14.51
CA PHE A 134 -0.80 -7.34 -15.17
C PHE A 134 0.47 -6.59 -15.56
N ASP A 135 0.35 -5.43 -16.22
CA ASP A 135 1.49 -4.56 -16.52
C ASP A 135 1.81 -3.66 -15.33
N THR A 136 2.53 -4.22 -14.37
CA THR A 136 2.96 -3.52 -13.16
C THR A 136 3.81 -2.29 -13.46
N LYS A 137 4.66 -2.35 -14.49
CA LYS A 137 5.51 -1.21 -14.89
C LYS A 137 4.62 -0.04 -15.34
N GLN A 138 3.66 -0.32 -16.22
CA GLN A 138 2.74 0.72 -16.71
C GLN A 138 1.88 1.27 -15.57
N CYS A 139 1.39 0.39 -14.68
CA CYS A 139 0.60 0.82 -13.53
C CYS A 139 1.39 1.73 -12.59
N LEU A 140 2.61 1.34 -12.18
CA LEU A 140 3.48 2.19 -11.37
C LEU A 140 3.77 3.53 -12.04
N TRP A 141 4.06 3.51 -13.35
CA TRP A 141 4.30 4.73 -14.11
C TRP A 141 3.09 5.65 -14.11
N ASN A 142 1.90 5.10 -14.26
CA ASN A 142 0.66 5.86 -14.16
C ASN A 142 0.51 6.51 -12.78
N LEU A 143 0.68 5.73 -11.69
CA LEU A 143 0.60 6.26 -10.32
C LEU A 143 1.60 7.39 -10.09
N PHE A 144 2.82 7.28 -10.63
CA PHE A 144 3.85 8.31 -10.50
C PHE A 144 3.50 9.58 -11.28
N ARG A 145 2.96 9.44 -12.49
CA ARG A 145 2.55 10.56 -13.34
C ARG A 145 1.31 11.28 -12.85
N LEU A 146 0.40 10.62 -12.16
CA LEU A 146 -0.78 11.23 -11.54
C LEU A 146 -0.40 12.26 -10.48
N LEU A 147 0.75 12.09 -9.83
CA LEU A 147 1.20 12.93 -8.72
C LEU A 147 1.91 14.20 -9.18
N LYS A 148 1.61 15.29 -8.49
CA LYS A 148 2.43 16.52 -8.49
C LYS A 148 3.81 16.24 -7.89
N VAL A 149 4.80 17.05 -8.27
CA VAL A 149 6.05 17.15 -7.50
C VAL A 149 5.71 17.63 -6.09
N HIS A 150 6.35 17.06 -5.08
CA HIS A 150 6.03 17.17 -3.65
C HIS A 150 4.69 16.57 -3.22
N GLY A 151 4.07 15.77 -4.10
CA GLY A 151 2.95 14.92 -3.75
C GLY A 151 3.40 13.59 -3.15
N TYR A 152 2.46 12.86 -2.54
CA TYR A 152 2.73 11.61 -1.83
C TYR A 152 2.09 10.41 -2.52
N LEU A 153 2.87 9.35 -2.65
CA LEU A 153 2.40 8.01 -3.01
C LEU A 153 2.29 7.17 -1.73
N PHE A 154 1.18 6.48 -1.56
CA PHE A 154 1.03 5.44 -0.56
C PHE A 154 0.71 4.10 -1.22
N LEU A 155 1.48 3.07 -0.90
CA LEU A 155 1.30 1.70 -1.38
C LEU A 155 1.13 0.75 -0.21
N TYR A 156 0.07 -0.06 -0.28
CA TYR A 156 -0.19 -1.19 0.58
C TYR A 156 -0.36 -2.42 -0.30
N THR A 157 0.60 -3.33 -0.32
CA THR A 157 0.59 -4.47 -1.25
C THR A 157 1.22 -5.72 -0.62
N PRO A 158 0.80 -6.93 -1.03
CA PRO A 158 1.43 -8.16 -0.61
C PRO A 158 2.91 -8.22 -0.99
N CYS A 159 3.77 -8.59 -0.02
CA CYS A 159 5.20 -8.74 -0.25
C CYS A 159 5.77 -10.12 0.11
N ASN A 160 4.97 -10.98 0.72
CA ASN A 160 5.26 -12.40 0.92
C ASN A 160 3.96 -13.18 1.04
N GLY A 161 3.95 -14.44 0.60
CA GLY A 161 2.74 -15.27 0.61
C GLY A 161 1.68 -14.79 -0.37
N TYR A 162 0.42 -14.79 0.06
CA TYR A 162 -0.74 -14.35 -0.74
C TYR A 162 -0.91 -15.10 -2.07
N PHE A 163 -0.57 -16.39 -2.07
CA PHE A 163 -0.65 -17.22 -3.27
C PHE A 163 -2.04 -17.18 -3.91
N ASN A 164 -2.11 -16.96 -5.22
CA ASN A 164 -3.35 -16.80 -6.00
C ASN A 164 -4.27 -15.64 -5.55
N HIS A 165 -3.74 -14.63 -4.83
CA HIS A 165 -4.53 -13.45 -4.47
C HIS A 165 -4.63 -12.44 -5.62
N GLY A 166 -3.54 -12.20 -6.31
CA GLY A 166 -3.41 -11.33 -7.48
C GLY A 166 -2.43 -11.93 -8.48
N PHE A 167 -2.11 -11.19 -9.54
CA PHE A 167 -1.06 -11.57 -10.47
C PHE A 167 0.32 -11.55 -9.82
N HIS A 168 0.53 -10.61 -8.89
CA HIS A 168 1.83 -10.32 -8.33
C HIS A 168 1.86 -10.41 -6.80
N THR A 169 3.00 -10.82 -6.27
CA THR A 169 3.45 -10.59 -4.90
C THR A 169 4.83 -9.95 -5.01
N PHE A 170 4.96 -8.72 -4.53
CA PHE A 170 6.13 -7.91 -4.80
C PHE A 170 7.23 -8.13 -3.77
N SER A 171 8.45 -8.43 -4.21
CA SER A 171 9.61 -8.23 -3.34
C SER A 171 9.65 -6.77 -2.87
N PRO A 172 9.86 -6.48 -1.57
CA PRO A 172 9.97 -5.10 -1.09
C PRO A 172 11.01 -4.29 -1.85
N GLU A 173 12.15 -4.89 -2.17
CA GLU A 173 13.21 -4.23 -2.94
C GLU A 173 12.71 -3.77 -4.32
N CYS A 174 11.89 -4.58 -4.99
CA CYS A 174 11.34 -4.23 -6.30
C CYS A 174 10.54 -2.92 -6.24
N ILE A 175 9.66 -2.79 -5.24
CA ILE A 175 8.83 -1.59 -5.08
C ILE A 175 9.67 -0.40 -4.61
N ILE A 176 10.53 -0.58 -3.60
CA ILE A 176 11.38 0.49 -3.06
C ILE A 176 12.27 1.05 -4.17
N ARG A 177 12.95 0.20 -4.93
CA ARG A 177 13.83 0.64 -6.02
C ARG A 177 13.07 1.30 -7.17
N ALA A 178 11.88 0.76 -7.52
CA ALA A 178 11.04 1.41 -8.53
C ALA A 178 10.65 2.83 -8.13
N VAL A 179 10.29 3.03 -6.86
CA VAL A 179 9.90 4.33 -6.31
C VAL A 179 11.11 5.28 -6.26
N GLU A 180 12.23 4.85 -5.65
CA GLU A 180 13.43 5.69 -5.49
C GLU A 180 14.04 6.11 -6.83
N MET A 181 14.21 5.17 -7.78
CA MET A 181 14.82 5.47 -9.08
C MET A 181 13.94 6.35 -9.96
N ASN A 182 12.64 6.43 -9.66
CA ASN A 182 11.69 7.29 -10.37
C ASN A 182 11.42 8.62 -9.64
N GLY A 183 12.35 9.05 -8.78
CA GLY A 183 12.35 10.41 -8.24
C GLY A 183 11.56 10.58 -6.95
N PHE A 184 11.34 9.51 -6.19
CA PHE A 184 10.66 9.58 -4.90
C PHE A 184 11.62 9.34 -3.73
N GLU A 185 11.32 9.95 -2.60
CA GLU A 185 11.97 9.71 -1.32
C GLU A 185 11.03 8.94 -0.39
N VAL A 186 11.44 7.76 0.08
CA VAL A 186 10.64 6.96 1.01
C VAL A 186 10.61 7.63 2.39
N LYS A 187 9.41 7.93 2.88
CA LYS A 187 9.15 8.57 4.18
C LYS A 187 8.64 7.60 5.24
N TYR A 188 8.03 6.51 4.80
CA TYR A 188 7.49 5.48 5.68
C TYR A 188 7.65 4.11 5.03
N LEU A 189 8.15 3.16 5.82
CA LEU A 189 8.31 1.77 5.40
C LEU A 189 8.06 0.86 6.59
N LYS A 190 7.04 0.02 6.49
CA LYS A 190 6.70 -0.99 7.49
C LYS A 190 6.24 -2.27 6.83
N TYR A 191 6.26 -3.33 7.61
CA TYR A 191 5.70 -4.61 7.24
C TYR A 191 4.70 -5.07 8.28
N SER A 192 3.63 -5.72 7.84
CA SER A 192 2.67 -6.33 8.75
C SER A 192 2.21 -7.71 8.29
N THR A 193 1.68 -8.49 9.22
CA THR A 193 0.84 -9.63 8.87
C THR A 193 -0.52 -9.17 8.40
N ARG A 194 -1.29 -10.09 7.80
CA ARG A 194 -2.69 -9.85 7.42
C ARG A 194 -3.58 -9.40 8.60
N ASP A 195 -3.23 -9.78 9.82
CA ASP A 195 -3.97 -9.44 11.04
C ASP A 195 -3.38 -8.22 11.77
N GLY A 196 -2.53 -7.43 11.11
CA GLY A 196 -2.02 -6.14 11.59
C GLY A 196 -0.89 -6.22 12.61
N PHE A 197 -0.22 -7.36 12.78
CA PHE A 197 0.99 -7.40 13.59
C PHE A 197 2.16 -6.82 12.81
N GLU A 198 2.87 -5.87 13.39
CA GLU A 198 4.08 -5.30 12.80
C GLU A 198 5.21 -6.33 12.78
N LEU A 199 5.90 -6.41 11.66
CA LEU A 199 7.02 -7.31 11.40
C LEU A 199 8.31 -6.52 11.25
N GLU A 200 9.39 -7.05 11.80
CA GLU A 200 10.73 -6.50 11.56
C GLU A 200 11.18 -6.77 10.12
N HIS A 201 10.88 -7.97 9.61
CA HIS A 201 11.18 -8.38 8.22
C HIS A 201 10.02 -9.18 7.63
N PRO A 202 9.72 -9.04 6.32
CA PRO A 202 8.59 -9.72 5.69
C PRO A 202 8.77 -11.23 5.56
N ASN A 203 9.99 -11.76 5.62
CA ASN A 203 10.30 -13.18 5.52
C ASN A 203 10.07 -13.98 6.82
N ILE A 204 9.69 -13.30 7.90
CA ILE A 204 9.45 -13.92 9.21
C ILE A 204 8.17 -14.77 9.22
N VAL A 205 7.21 -14.46 8.36
CA VAL A 205 5.88 -15.08 8.27
C VAL A 205 5.54 -15.51 6.86
N SER A 206 4.52 -16.37 6.73
CA SER A 206 4.02 -16.83 5.43
C SER A 206 3.31 -15.73 4.64
N ASP A 207 2.63 -14.80 5.33
CA ASP A 207 1.84 -13.73 4.69
C ASP A 207 2.30 -12.38 5.23
N ALA A 208 2.92 -11.58 4.39
CA ALA A 208 3.38 -10.24 4.75
C ALA A 208 2.89 -9.19 3.76
N ILE A 209 2.64 -8.00 4.29
CA ILE A 209 2.18 -6.82 3.58
C ILE A 209 3.23 -5.73 3.74
N LEU A 210 3.54 -5.06 2.65
CA LEU A 210 4.36 -3.86 2.60
C LEU A 210 3.45 -2.63 2.77
N TRP A 211 3.88 -1.70 3.62
CA TRP A 211 3.33 -0.37 3.80
C TRP A 211 4.41 0.64 3.44
N LEU A 212 4.23 1.39 2.37
CA LEU A 212 5.20 2.36 1.91
C LEU A 212 4.50 3.70 1.64
N ALA A 213 5.05 4.79 2.21
CA ALA A 213 4.70 6.13 1.75
C ALA A 213 5.97 6.84 1.26
N ALA A 214 5.87 7.51 0.13
CA ALA A 214 6.99 8.20 -0.50
C ALA A 214 6.56 9.56 -1.07
N GLU A 215 7.43 10.55 -0.94
CA GLU A 215 7.26 11.88 -1.48
C GLU A 215 7.93 11.97 -2.86
N LYS A 216 7.22 12.46 -3.86
CA LYS A 216 7.77 12.73 -5.18
C LYS A 216 8.66 13.96 -5.16
N LYS A 217 9.95 13.80 -5.39
CA LYS A 217 10.93 14.88 -5.37
C LYS A 217 11.14 15.52 -6.74
N GLU A 218 11.02 14.73 -7.78
CA GLU A 218 11.22 15.20 -9.15
C GLU A 218 10.29 14.46 -10.14
N GLU A 219 10.03 15.08 -11.26
CA GLU A 219 9.36 14.45 -12.40
C GLU A 219 10.41 13.77 -13.28
N LYS A 220 10.15 12.53 -13.68
CA LYS A 220 10.93 11.85 -14.71
C LYS A 220 10.19 11.88 -16.04
N GLU A 221 10.91 12.03 -17.13
CA GLU A 221 10.32 11.99 -18.50
C GLU A 221 9.87 10.59 -18.88
N ASN A 222 10.66 9.57 -18.47
CA ASN A 222 10.40 8.17 -18.74
C ASN A 222 10.58 7.33 -17.47
N PHE A 223 9.89 6.19 -17.43
CA PHE A 223 10.06 5.24 -16.34
C PHE A 223 11.49 4.69 -16.33
N VAL A 224 12.19 4.93 -15.24
CA VAL A 224 13.52 4.37 -15.01
C VAL A 224 13.37 2.95 -14.49
N ILE A 225 13.84 1.97 -15.30
CA ILE A 225 13.78 0.56 -14.93
C ILE A 225 14.78 0.29 -13.80
N PRO A 226 14.32 -0.16 -12.62
CA PRO A 226 15.20 -0.41 -11.48
C PRO A 226 16.11 -1.60 -11.73
N GLN A 227 17.31 -1.53 -11.18
CA GLN A 227 18.24 -2.66 -11.06
C GLN A 227 18.28 -3.14 -9.62
N GLN A 228 18.44 -4.44 -9.41
CA GLN A 228 18.56 -5.01 -8.07
C GLN A 228 19.84 -4.49 -7.39
N GLY A 229 19.68 -3.75 -6.29
CA GLY A 229 20.75 -2.96 -5.68
C GLY A 229 21.93 -3.79 -5.20
N CYS A 230 21.68 -4.87 -4.49
CA CYS A 230 22.73 -5.73 -3.94
C CYS A 230 23.62 -6.35 -5.03
N TRP A 231 23.06 -6.76 -6.15
CA TRP A 231 23.82 -7.32 -7.29
C TRP A 231 24.48 -6.23 -8.11
N ALA A 232 23.82 -5.10 -8.35
CA ALA A 232 24.41 -3.98 -9.06
C ALA A 232 25.70 -3.47 -8.38
N ASP A 233 25.70 -3.40 -7.04
CA ASP A 233 26.87 -2.98 -6.29
C ASP A 233 28.03 -4.00 -6.33
N ILE A 234 27.71 -5.30 -6.39
CA ILE A 234 28.71 -6.35 -6.56
C ILE A 234 29.38 -6.24 -7.95
N TYR A 235 28.58 -6.09 -9.00
CA TYR A 235 29.12 -5.99 -10.36
C TYR A 235 29.90 -4.71 -10.61
N LYS A 236 29.49 -3.57 -10.04
CA LYS A 236 30.26 -2.30 -10.13
C LYS A 236 31.65 -2.37 -9.48
N ARG A 237 31.84 -3.25 -8.50
CA ARG A 237 33.17 -3.45 -7.84
C ARG A 237 34.11 -4.37 -8.64
N GLN A 238 33.61 -5.00 -9.70
CA GLN A 238 34.39 -5.92 -10.55
C GLN A 238 34.88 -5.25 -11.85
N VAL A 239 34.50 -3.99 -12.11
CA VAL A 239 34.93 -3.13 -13.20
C VAL A 239 35.80 -2.02 -12.63
#